data_8ca7b4efb7181fffb800949921f82a5c
#
_entry.id   8ca7b4efb7181fffb800949921f82a5c
#
_cell.length_a   1.000
_cell.length_b   1.000
_cell.length_c   1.000
_cell.angle_alpha   90.00
_cell.angle_beta   90.00
_cell.angle_gamma   90.00
#
_symmetry.space_group_name_H-M   'P 1'
#
loop_
_entity.id
_entity.type
_entity.pdbx_description
1 polymer ?
#
loop_
_entity_poly.entity_id
_entity_poly.type
_entity_poly.pdbx_seq_one_letter_code
_entity_poly.pdbx_strand_id
1 'polypeptide(L)'
;NAAVLVCEMAANYKAQGLTLLDKLEQLREEFGFYAQRLLTFQYEGESGAAKMADIMRKLRAPLDTFADAHFPTATRIDYQNDETGLPKSDVLSFALADGSKIIVRPSGTEPKLKAYLFARGENQAAAEKVLDELETLMNGYCKE
;
A
#
# COMPACT_ATOMS: atom_id res chain seq x y z
N ASN A 1 4.88 0.64 25.05
CA ASN A 1 5.15 2.08 24.80
C ASN A 1 4.06 2.74 23.95
N ALA A 2 3.63 2.16 22.80
CA ALA A 2 2.63 2.79 21.93
C ALA A 2 1.29 3.08 22.66
N ALA A 3 0.78 2.14 23.45
CA ALA A 3 -0.47 2.33 24.20
C ALA A 3 -0.38 3.51 25.18
N VAL A 4 0.75 3.67 25.87
CA VAL A 4 0.98 4.79 26.80
C VAL A 4 0.98 6.11 26.04
N LEU A 5 1.68 6.19 24.90
CA LEU A 5 1.70 7.39 24.06
C LEU A 5 0.30 7.77 23.56
N VAL A 6 -0.50 6.79 23.14
CA VAL A 6 -1.89 7.05 22.70
C VAL A 6 -2.73 7.56 23.87
N CYS A 7 -2.56 7.01 25.09
CA CYS A 7 -3.27 7.50 26.27
C CYS A 7 -2.85 8.94 26.64
N GLU A 8 -1.55 9.25 26.58
CA GLU A 8 -1.04 10.62 26.81
C GLU A 8 -1.58 11.60 25.75
N MET A 9 -1.56 11.22 24.48
CA MET A 9 -2.16 12.02 23.41
C MET A 9 -3.64 12.27 23.65
N ALA A 10 -4.41 11.22 24.00
CA ALA A 10 -5.83 11.36 24.30
C ALA A 10 -6.10 12.28 25.49
N ALA A 11 -5.32 12.17 26.58
CA ALA A 11 -5.42 13.03 27.73
C ALA A 11 -5.10 14.51 27.40
N ASN A 12 -4.03 14.74 26.61
CA ASN A 12 -3.62 16.06 26.18
C ASN A 12 -4.68 16.73 25.30
N TYR A 13 -5.24 16.04 24.32
CA TYR A 13 -6.31 16.60 23.48
C TYR A 13 -7.60 16.79 24.23
N LYS A 14 -7.96 15.88 25.14
CA LYS A 14 -9.13 16.04 26.02
C LYS A 14 -9.02 17.30 26.88
N ALA A 15 -7.85 17.66 27.39
CA ALA A 15 -7.62 18.88 28.13
C ALA A 15 -7.83 20.15 27.27
N GLN A 16 -7.73 20.02 25.94
CA GLN A 16 -8.01 21.07 24.96
C GLN A 16 -9.45 21.04 24.43
N GLY A 17 -10.31 20.17 24.95
CA GLY A 17 -11.70 19.99 24.49
C GLY A 17 -11.82 19.20 23.18
N LEU A 18 -10.75 18.49 22.77
CA LEU A 18 -10.70 17.70 21.54
C LEU A 18 -10.67 16.20 21.82
N THR A 19 -11.18 15.41 20.90
CA THR A 19 -10.99 13.97 20.84
C THR A 19 -9.83 13.63 19.89
N LEU A 20 -9.41 12.35 19.90
CA LEU A 20 -8.44 11.85 18.88
C LEU A 20 -9.02 11.90 17.45
N LEU A 21 -10.35 11.77 17.32
CA LEU A 21 -11.02 11.89 16.02
C LEU A 21 -11.00 13.33 15.50
N ASP A 22 -11.28 14.31 16.38
CA ASP A 22 -11.17 15.72 16.00
C ASP A 22 -9.75 16.06 15.53
N LYS A 23 -8.74 15.51 16.22
CA LYS A 23 -7.35 15.71 15.79
C LYS A 23 -7.04 15.03 14.45
N LEU A 24 -7.60 13.85 14.20
CA LEU A 24 -7.47 13.18 12.91
C LEU A 24 -8.09 14.00 11.78
N GLU A 25 -9.26 14.59 11.99
CA GLU A 25 -9.88 15.46 10.98
C GLU A 25 -9.03 16.71 10.71
N GLN A 26 -8.49 17.37 11.76
CA GLN A 26 -7.54 18.46 11.57
C GLN A 26 -6.30 18.06 10.73
N LEU A 27 -5.76 16.86 10.96
CA LEU A 27 -4.65 16.34 10.17
C LEU A 27 -5.04 16.08 8.70
N ARG A 28 -6.27 15.60 8.49
CA ARG A 28 -6.81 15.40 7.13
C ARG A 28 -7.01 16.72 6.39
N GLU A 29 -7.50 17.74 7.07
CA GLU A 29 -7.64 19.09 6.51
C GLU A 29 -6.28 19.70 6.15
N GLU A 30 -5.25 19.48 6.99
CA GLU A 30 -3.91 20.03 6.80
C GLU A 30 -3.11 19.31 5.73
N PHE A 31 -3.12 17.94 5.73
CA PHE A 31 -2.25 17.11 4.90
C PHE A 31 -2.96 16.37 3.76
N GLY A 32 -4.30 16.41 3.73
CA GLY A 32 -5.13 15.68 2.78
C GLY A 32 -5.65 14.36 3.34
N PHE A 33 -6.54 13.74 2.60
CA PHE A 33 -7.17 12.48 2.97
C PHE A 33 -6.36 11.30 2.43
N TYR A 34 -5.99 10.40 3.32
CA TYR A 34 -5.29 9.17 2.99
C TYR A 34 -6.13 7.97 3.39
N ALA A 35 -6.30 7.04 2.47
CA ALA A 35 -6.95 5.77 2.71
C ALA A 35 -5.97 4.63 2.42
N GLN A 36 -6.15 3.50 3.09
CA GLN A 36 -5.29 2.33 2.90
C GLN A 36 -6.11 1.05 2.90
N ARG A 37 -5.65 0.06 2.12
CA ARG A 37 -6.26 -1.26 2.05
C ARG A 37 -5.18 -2.33 1.92
N LEU A 38 -5.36 -3.45 2.62
CA LEU A 38 -4.52 -4.63 2.47
C LEU A 38 -5.28 -5.69 1.69
N LEU A 39 -4.73 -6.09 0.56
CA LEU A 39 -5.17 -7.26 -0.17
C LEU A 39 -4.28 -8.45 0.18
N THR A 40 -4.88 -9.62 0.33
CA THR A 40 -4.14 -10.87 0.53
C THR A 40 -4.61 -11.88 -0.52
N PHE A 41 -3.68 -12.30 -1.37
CA PHE A 41 -3.91 -13.31 -2.38
C PHE A 41 -3.29 -14.62 -1.89
N GLN A 42 -4.10 -15.64 -1.76
CA GLN A 42 -3.67 -16.97 -1.33
C GLN A 42 -3.68 -17.92 -2.53
N TYR A 43 -2.60 -18.65 -2.70
CA TYR A 43 -2.43 -19.61 -3.79
C TYR A 43 -2.29 -21.01 -3.19
N GLU A 44 -3.11 -21.96 -3.63
CA GLU A 44 -3.12 -23.31 -3.09
C GLU A 44 -2.22 -24.25 -3.89
N GLY A 45 -1.76 -25.30 -3.22
CA GLY A 45 -1.01 -26.39 -3.81
C GLY A 45 0.46 -26.06 -4.11
N GLU A 46 1.14 -27.06 -4.65
CA GLU A 46 2.57 -27.02 -4.97
C GLU A 46 2.91 -25.98 -6.06
N SER A 47 1.95 -25.67 -6.94
CA SER A 47 2.04 -24.62 -7.96
C SER A 47 1.91 -23.19 -7.41
N GLY A 48 1.42 -23.03 -6.18
CA GLY A 48 1.17 -21.70 -5.58
C GLY A 48 2.42 -20.85 -5.43
N ALA A 49 3.54 -21.46 -5.02
CA ALA A 49 4.82 -20.77 -4.92
C ALA A 49 5.35 -20.33 -6.29
N ALA A 50 5.20 -21.18 -7.32
CA ALA A 50 5.60 -20.86 -8.68
C ALA A 50 4.74 -19.72 -9.27
N LYS A 51 3.44 -19.75 -9.04
CA LYS A 51 2.52 -18.67 -9.46
C LYS A 51 2.90 -17.34 -8.81
N MET A 52 3.16 -17.34 -7.50
CA MET A 52 3.58 -16.16 -6.76
C MET A 52 4.89 -15.58 -7.31
N ALA A 53 5.88 -16.44 -7.58
CA ALA A 53 7.16 -16.04 -8.18
C ALA A 53 6.96 -15.45 -9.59
N ASP A 54 6.06 -16.02 -10.40
CA ASP A 54 5.74 -15.51 -11.73
C ASP A 54 5.08 -14.12 -11.66
N ILE A 55 4.15 -13.90 -10.74
CA ILE A 55 3.54 -12.60 -10.51
C ILE A 55 4.60 -11.56 -10.11
N MET A 56 5.48 -11.88 -9.16
CA MET A 56 6.56 -10.97 -8.76
C MET A 56 7.51 -10.67 -9.92
N ARG A 57 7.78 -11.65 -10.78
CA ARG A 57 8.58 -11.48 -12.00
C ARG A 57 7.87 -10.53 -12.99
N LYS A 58 6.56 -10.70 -13.21
CA LYS A 58 5.75 -9.80 -14.06
C LYS A 58 5.76 -8.36 -13.51
N LEU A 59 5.60 -8.18 -12.20
CA LEU A 59 5.65 -6.88 -11.54
C LEU A 59 7.04 -6.22 -11.59
N ARG A 60 8.12 -7.00 -11.81
CA ARG A 60 9.48 -6.50 -12.07
C ARG A 60 9.74 -6.15 -13.52
N ALA A 61 8.85 -6.48 -14.42
CA ALA A 61 8.97 -6.11 -15.84
C ALA A 61 9.09 -4.57 -16.01
N PRO A 62 9.48 -4.06 -17.19
CA PRO A 62 9.58 -2.62 -17.43
C PRO A 62 8.33 -1.85 -16.99
N LEU A 63 8.50 -0.60 -16.53
CA LEU A 63 7.42 0.23 -15.95
C LEU A 63 6.28 0.52 -16.93
N ASP A 64 6.56 0.49 -18.23
CA ASP A 64 5.58 0.66 -19.30
C ASP A 64 4.58 -0.51 -19.42
N THR A 65 4.89 -1.63 -18.78
CA THR A 65 4.03 -2.81 -18.73
C THR A 65 3.26 -2.96 -17.43
N PHE A 66 3.57 -2.13 -16.42
CA PHE A 66 2.85 -2.09 -15.15
C PHE A 66 2.06 -0.78 -15.01
N ALA A 67 0.83 -0.90 -14.64
CA ALA A 67 -0.17 0.14 -14.55
C ALA A 67 -0.74 0.55 -15.93
N ASP A 68 -2.03 0.72 -15.95
CA ASP A 68 -2.69 1.28 -17.12
C ASP A 68 -2.52 2.81 -17.18
N ALA A 69 -3.13 3.45 -18.17
CA ALA A 69 -3.06 4.89 -18.36
C ALA A 69 -3.64 5.71 -17.19
N HIS A 70 -4.44 5.09 -16.28
CA HIS A 70 -5.06 5.77 -15.14
C HIS A 70 -4.10 5.90 -13.94
N PHE A 71 -3.12 4.98 -13.82
CA PHE A 71 -2.16 4.97 -12.71
C PHE A 71 -0.72 4.87 -13.21
N PRO A 72 -0.22 5.90 -13.93
CA PRO A 72 1.15 5.87 -14.40
C PRO A 72 2.11 5.80 -13.20
N THR A 73 2.99 4.82 -13.23
CA THR A 73 4.02 4.66 -12.20
C THR A 73 5.09 5.71 -12.37
N ALA A 74 5.26 6.57 -11.37
CA ALA A 74 6.31 7.58 -11.36
C ALA A 74 7.67 6.98 -10.96
N THR A 75 7.68 6.08 -9.97
CA THR A 75 8.91 5.46 -9.47
C THR A 75 8.63 4.05 -8.95
N ARG A 76 9.52 3.10 -9.29
CA ARG A 76 9.53 1.76 -8.72
C ARG A 76 10.81 1.55 -7.93
N ILE A 77 10.68 0.98 -6.72
CA ILE A 77 11.81 0.51 -5.92
C ILE A 77 11.67 -1.00 -5.77
N ASP A 78 12.71 -1.74 -6.16
CA ASP A 78 12.86 -3.18 -5.93
C ASP A 78 13.86 -3.38 -4.81
N TYR A 79 13.37 -3.61 -3.59
CA TYR A 79 14.22 -3.79 -2.40
C TYR A 79 15.14 -5.03 -2.44
N GLN A 80 14.97 -5.89 -3.42
CA GLN A 80 15.90 -7.00 -3.67
C GLN A 80 17.16 -6.53 -4.41
N ASN A 81 17.03 -5.51 -5.25
CA ASN A 81 18.06 -5.10 -6.20
C ASN A 81 18.45 -3.61 -6.09
N ASP A 82 17.80 -2.84 -5.23
CA ASP A 82 18.07 -1.42 -5.10
C ASP A 82 19.28 -1.10 -4.19
N GLU A 83 19.69 0.15 -4.21
CA GLU A 83 20.80 0.70 -3.43
C GLU A 83 20.33 1.52 -2.23
N THR A 84 19.15 1.25 -1.67
CA THR A 84 18.61 2.01 -0.51
C THR A 84 19.45 1.88 0.75
N GLY A 85 20.40 0.93 0.81
CA GLY A 85 21.17 0.60 1.99
C GLY A 85 20.40 -0.21 3.03
N LEU A 86 19.15 -0.57 2.76
CA LEU A 86 18.35 -1.44 3.61
C LEU A 86 18.70 -2.93 3.35
N PRO A 87 18.43 -3.83 4.31
CA PRO A 87 18.55 -5.26 4.08
C PRO A 87 17.70 -5.70 2.89
N LYS A 88 18.29 -6.48 1.98
CA LYS A 88 17.61 -6.98 0.79
C LYS A 88 16.37 -7.80 1.15
N SER A 89 15.26 -7.53 0.51
CA SER A 89 14.01 -8.23 0.71
C SER A 89 13.20 -8.28 -0.59
N ASP A 90 12.41 -9.34 -0.76
CA ASP A 90 11.52 -9.49 -1.92
C ASP A 90 10.28 -8.60 -1.74
N VAL A 91 10.47 -7.29 -1.94
CA VAL A 91 9.44 -6.25 -1.84
C VAL A 91 9.55 -5.32 -3.02
N LEU A 92 8.43 -5.00 -3.63
CA LEU A 92 8.29 -3.98 -4.66
C LEU A 92 7.45 -2.83 -4.13
N SER A 93 7.89 -1.61 -4.38
CA SER A 93 7.13 -0.39 -4.07
C SER A 93 6.98 0.43 -5.34
N PHE A 94 5.74 0.80 -5.65
CA PHE A 94 5.37 1.64 -6.77
C PHE A 94 4.80 2.95 -6.24
N ALA A 95 5.46 4.07 -6.50
CA ALA A 95 4.88 5.38 -6.30
C ALA A 95 4.20 5.80 -7.60
N LEU A 96 2.93 6.21 -7.52
CA LEU A 96 2.11 6.60 -8.64
C LEU A 96 2.13 8.12 -8.81
N ALA A 97 1.82 8.60 -10.01
CA ALA A 97 1.92 10.02 -10.34
C ALA A 97 0.94 10.90 -9.57
N ASP A 98 -0.19 10.33 -9.11
CA ASP A 98 -1.20 10.99 -8.29
C ASP A 98 -0.84 11.08 -6.79
N GLY A 99 0.33 10.54 -6.40
CA GLY A 99 0.79 10.45 -5.01
C GLY A 99 0.32 9.20 -4.26
N SER A 100 -0.45 8.32 -4.91
CA SER A 100 -0.82 7.01 -4.37
C SER A 100 0.36 6.04 -4.41
N LYS A 101 0.26 4.92 -3.69
CA LYS A 101 1.35 3.96 -3.57
C LYS A 101 0.84 2.54 -3.48
N ILE A 102 1.55 1.62 -4.12
CA ILE A 102 1.33 0.18 -3.99
C ILE A 102 2.62 -0.45 -3.46
N ILE A 103 2.52 -1.31 -2.44
CA ILE A 103 3.65 -2.12 -1.98
C ILE A 103 3.23 -3.58 -2.08
N VAL A 104 4.03 -4.39 -2.80
CA VAL A 104 3.77 -5.82 -2.99
C VAL A 104 4.87 -6.63 -2.31
N ARG A 105 4.44 -7.63 -1.54
CA ARG A 105 5.35 -8.48 -0.78
C ARG A 105 4.82 -9.92 -0.72
N PRO A 106 5.58 -10.92 -1.17
CA PRO A 106 5.29 -12.33 -0.91
C PRO A 106 5.53 -12.67 0.57
N SER A 107 4.79 -13.65 1.07
CA SER A 107 5.08 -14.26 2.38
C SER A 107 6.25 -15.22 2.25
N GLY A 108 7.17 -15.20 3.20
CA GLY A 108 8.30 -16.14 3.22
C GLY A 108 7.96 -17.55 3.71
N THR A 109 6.78 -17.76 4.31
CA THR A 109 6.40 -19.02 4.98
C THR A 109 5.15 -19.65 4.39
N GLU A 110 4.36 -18.91 3.65
CA GLU A 110 3.08 -19.34 3.09
C GLU A 110 2.94 -18.86 1.64
N PRO A 111 2.24 -19.58 0.76
CA PRO A 111 2.00 -19.15 -0.60
C PRO A 111 0.96 -18.02 -0.67
N LYS A 112 1.31 -16.89 -0.07
CA LYS A 112 0.47 -15.67 0.03
C LYS A 112 1.24 -14.47 -0.49
N LEU A 113 0.57 -13.68 -1.32
CA LEU A 113 1.04 -12.38 -1.76
C LEU A 113 0.21 -11.30 -1.06
N LYS A 114 0.85 -10.32 -0.48
CA LYS A 114 0.21 -9.15 0.14
C LYS A 114 0.45 -7.92 -0.70
N ALA A 115 -0.61 -7.19 -1.02
CA ALA A 115 -0.54 -5.88 -1.64
C ALA A 115 -1.11 -4.83 -0.69
N TYR A 116 -0.29 -3.88 -0.30
CA TYR A 116 -0.68 -2.73 0.50
C TYR A 116 -0.94 -1.57 -0.44
N LEU A 117 -2.17 -1.08 -0.43
CA LEU A 117 -2.62 0.04 -1.24
C LEU A 117 -2.74 1.28 -0.37
N PHE A 118 -2.20 2.38 -0.84
CA PHE A 118 -2.29 3.68 -0.21
C PHE A 118 -2.79 4.66 -1.25
N ALA A 119 -3.92 5.28 -0.99
CA ALA A 119 -4.52 6.26 -1.87
C ALA A 119 -4.58 7.63 -1.19
N ARG A 120 -4.43 8.68 -1.99
CA ARG A 120 -4.62 10.07 -1.58
C ARG A 120 -5.81 10.65 -2.33
N GLY A 121 -6.61 11.48 -1.66
CA GLY A 121 -7.72 12.18 -2.27
C GLY A 121 -7.95 13.55 -1.64
N GLU A 122 -8.74 14.38 -2.32
CA GLU A 122 -9.17 15.67 -1.79
C GLU A 122 -10.19 15.53 -0.63
N ASN A 123 -10.83 14.38 -0.55
CA ASN A 123 -11.74 14.00 0.52
C ASN A 123 -11.76 12.48 0.67
N GLN A 124 -12.44 11.99 1.71
CA GLN A 124 -12.55 10.56 2.03
C GLN A 124 -13.09 9.75 0.83
N ALA A 125 -14.16 10.21 0.19
CA ALA A 125 -14.78 9.49 -0.92
C ALA A 125 -13.86 9.41 -2.15
N ALA A 126 -13.10 10.46 -2.44
CA ALA A 126 -12.11 10.45 -3.51
C ALA A 126 -10.96 9.47 -3.23
N ALA A 127 -10.46 9.43 -1.99
CA ALA A 127 -9.42 8.49 -1.61
C ALA A 127 -9.91 7.03 -1.69
N GLU A 128 -11.13 6.74 -1.23
CA GLU A 128 -11.73 5.39 -1.33
C GLU A 128 -11.95 4.97 -2.78
N LYS A 129 -12.39 5.88 -3.65
CA LYS A 129 -12.53 5.59 -5.09
C LYS A 129 -11.19 5.17 -5.70
N VAL A 130 -10.11 5.89 -5.39
CA VAL A 130 -8.76 5.52 -5.85
C VAL A 130 -8.36 4.14 -5.32
N LEU A 131 -8.68 3.81 -4.06
CA LEU A 131 -8.43 2.48 -3.51
C LEU A 131 -9.16 1.38 -4.28
N ASP A 132 -10.43 1.59 -4.66
CA ASP A 132 -11.22 0.62 -5.42
C ASP A 132 -10.61 0.37 -6.81
N GLU A 133 -10.12 1.42 -7.45
CA GLU A 133 -9.43 1.33 -8.73
C GLU A 133 -8.08 0.60 -8.61
N LEU A 134 -7.28 0.91 -7.57
CA LEU A 134 -6.03 0.20 -7.27
C LEU A 134 -6.28 -1.28 -6.91
N GLU A 135 -7.35 -1.58 -6.19
CA GLU A 135 -7.74 -2.97 -5.91
C GLU A 135 -8.09 -3.71 -7.21
N THR A 136 -8.84 -3.08 -8.11
CA THR A 136 -9.17 -3.66 -9.42
C THR A 136 -7.91 -3.96 -10.22
N LEU A 137 -6.97 -3.02 -10.28
CA LEU A 137 -5.67 -3.19 -10.93
C LEU A 137 -4.92 -4.40 -10.35
N MET A 138 -4.78 -4.47 -9.03
CA MET A 138 -4.05 -5.57 -8.37
C MET A 138 -4.75 -6.93 -8.52
N ASN A 139 -6.07 -6.95 -8.52
CA ASN A 139 -6.84 -8.17 -8.80
C ASN A 139 -6.56 -8.70 -10.22
N GLY A 140 -6.41 -7.84 -11.21
CA GLY A 140 -6.02 -8.21 -12.57
C GLY A 140 -4.65 -8.90 -12.65
N TYR A 141 -3.66 -8.45 -11.86
CA TYR A 141 -2.33 -9.05 -11.82
C TYR A 141 -2.24 -10.33 -10.99
N CYS A 142 -3.05 -10.47 -9.95
CA CYS A 142 -2.86 -11.49 -8.92
C CYS A 142 -3.88 -12.63 -8.97
N LYS A 143 -5.02 -12.48 -9.65
CA LYS A 143 -6.07 -13.50 -9.74
C LYS A 143 -6.08 -14.31 -11.02
N GLU A 144 -5.29 -13.91 -12.05
CA GLU A 144 -5.17 -14.66 -13.29
C GLU A 144 -4.38 -15.96 -13.17
#